data_c779c8c7d521e797f35750f590ec4f48
#
_entry.id   c779c8c7d521e797f35750f590ec4f48
#
_cell.length_a   1.000
_cell.length_b   1.000
_cell.length_c   1.000
_cell.angle_alpha   90.00
_cell.angle_beta   90.00
_cell.angle_gamma   90.00
#
_symmetry.space_group_name_H-M   'P 1'
#
loop_
_entity.id
_entity.type
_entity.pdbx_description
1 polymer ?
#
loop_
_entity_poly.entity_id
_entity_poly.type
_entity_poly.pdbx_seq_one_letter_code
_entity_poly.pdbx_strand_id
1 'polypeptide(L)'
;MKLYYAPGACSLASHLALIEAGLSFSIDKTDVRNRKTSTGEDFLALTGGKGYLPALQLDDGTVLCEGVAILQYIADQAPAAGLAPANGTLPRYQLQEWLNYIATEVHKNFGPLFNPASTPEMKEGAKTNLVKRFDWLSEKLTGRDFLMGAQFTVADAYLAVVLGWTRVVGIDLAGTHPVLGAYQTRVLSRPAAQAAMKAEGLLG
;
A
#
# COMPACT_ATOMS: atom_id res chain seq x y z
N MET A 1 -15.08 4.52 -11.13
CA MET A 1 -13.72 3.93 -11.18
C MET A 1 -13.76 2.45 -10.83
N LYS A 2 -12.78 1.63 -11.27
CA LYS A 2 -12.64 0.20 -10.91
C LYS A 2 -11.21 -0.08 -10.45
N LEU A 3 -11.07 -0.63 -9.24
CA LEU A 3 -9.77 -1.04 -8.70
C LEU A 3 -9.54 -2.53 -8.96
N TYR A 4 -8.46 -2.86 -9.65
CA TYR A 4 -7.95 -4.22 -9.80
C TYR A 4 -7.03 -4.54 -8.63
N TYR A 5 -7.31 -5.66 -7.93
CA TYR A 5 -6.65 -5.98 -6.67
C TYR A 5 -6.37 -7.48 -6.50
N ALA A 6 -5.50 -7.80 -5.56
CA ALA A 6 -5.39 -9.13 -4.97
C ALA A 6 -5.45 -9.00 -3.44
N PRO A 7 -6.11 -9.94 -2.74
CA PRO A 7 -6.29 -9.84 -1.29
C PRO A 7 -4.98 -9.69 -0.53
N GLY A 8 -4.87 -8.65 0.30
CA GLY A 8 -3.70 -8.35 1.12
C GLY A 8 -2.46 -7.88 0.37
N ALA A 9 -2.52 -7.71 -0.96
CA ALA A 9 -1.45 -7.11 -1.74
C ALA A 9 -1.36 -5.59 -1.51
N CYS A 10 -0.36 -4.93 -2.12
CA CYS A 10 -0.23 -3.46 -2.04
C CYS A 10 -1.46 -2.69 -2.55
N SER A 11 -2.30 -3.30 -3.37
CA SER A 11 -3.60 -2.77 -3.81
C SER A 11 -4.56 -2.47 -2.66
N LEU A 12 -4.43 -3.13 -1.50
CA LEU A 12 -5.22 -2.85 -0.31
C LEU A 12 -5.04 -1.39 0.17
N ALA A 13 -3.86 -0.79 -0.03
CA ALA A 13 -3.64 0.63 0.29
C ALA A 13 -4.51 1.56 -0.57
N SER A 14 -4.63 1.27 -1.88
CA SER A 14 -5.51 2.01 -2.78
C SER A 14 -6.99 1.77 -2.47
N HIS A 15 -7.36 0.56 -2.08
CA HIS A 15 -8.71 0.21 -1.66
C HIS A 15 -9.12 1.00 -0.41
N LEU A 16 -8.27 1.01 0.61
CA LEU A 16 -8.47 1.81 1.82
C LEU A 16 -8.58 3.30 1.49
N ALA A 17 -7.67 3.82 0.66
CA ALA A 17 -7.68 5.23 0.26
C ALA A 17 -8.97 5.64 -0.48
N LEU A 18 -9.50 4.79 -1.35
CA LEU A 18 -10.78 5.02 -2.05
C LEU A 18 -11.95 5.15 -1.07
N ILE A 19 -11.99 4.29 -0.04
CA ILE A 19 -13.03 4.34 1.00
C ILE A 19 -12.86 5.60 1.86
N GLU A 20 -11.65 5.92 2.32
CA GLU A 20 -11.35 7.14 3.10
C GLU A 20 -11.70 8.41 2.32
N ALA A 21 -11.50 8.40 1.00
CA ALA A 21 -11.86 9.50 0.10
C ALA A 21 -13.37 9.62 -0.13
N GLY A 22 -14.17 8.63 0.25
CA GLY A 22 -15.61 8.61 -0.01
C GLY A 22 -15.97 8.52 -1.50
N LEU A 23 -15.07 7.99 -2.32
CA LEU A 23 -15.26 7.91 -3.78
C LEU A 23 -16.06 6.66 -4.15
N SER A 24 -16.87 6.76 -5.22
CA SER A 24 -17.58 5.61 -5.80
C SER A 24 -16.65 4.77 -6.67
N PHE A 25 -16.56 3.49 -6.39
CA PHE A 25 -15.73 2.55 -7.16
C PHE A 25 -16.28 1.12 -7.07
N SER A 26 -15.83 0.26 -7.98
CA SER A 26 -15.96 -1.19 -7.90
C SER A 26 -14.59 -1.84 -7.73
N ILE A 27 -14.57 -3.10 -7.34
CA ILE A 27 -13.34 -3.87 -7.20
C ILE A 27 -13.38 -5.10 -8.11
N ASP A 28 -12.22 -5.46 -8.67
CA ASP A 28 -12.05 -6.65 -9.52
C ASP A 28 -10.88 -7.47 -8.97
N LYS A 29 -11.17 -8.67 -8.46
CA LYS A 29 -10.15 -9.59 -7.97
C LYS A 29 -9.38 -10.21 -9.14
N THR A 30 -8.14 -9.79 -9.30
CA THR A 30 -7.29 -10.18 -10.41
C THR A 30 -6.45 -11.41 -10.08
N ASP A 31 -6.44 -12.38 -10.95
CA ASP A 31 -5.49 -13.50 -10.92
C ASP A 31 -4.13 -13.04 -11.50
N VAL A 32 -3.22 -12.65 -10.61
CA VAL A 32 -1.91 -12.14 -11.01
C VAL A 32 -1.03 -13.20 -11.68
N ARG A 33 -1.21 -14.48 -11.33
CA ARG A 33 -0.42 -15.59 -11.90
C ARG A 33 -0.79 -15.85 -13.34
N ASN A 34 -2.09 -15.91 -13.62
CA ASN A 34 -2.63 -16.15 -14.96
C ASN A 34 -2.86 -14.85 -15.73
N ARG A 35 -2.63 -13.70 -15.12
CA ARG A 35 -2.83 -12.35 -15.70
C ARG A 35 -4.23 -12.15 -16.24
N LYS A 36 -5.23 -12.54 -15.45
CA LYS A 36 -6.65 -12.45 -15.83
C LYS A 36 -7.43 -11.63 -14.80
N THR A 37 -8.34 -10.78 -15.28
CA THR A 37 -9.35 -10.15 -14.43
C THR A 37 -10.40 -11.20 -14.01
N SER A 38 -11.30 -10.84 -13.09
CA SER A 38 -12.41 -11.72 -12.69
C SER A 38 -13.34 -12.09 -13.85
N THR A 39 -13.40 -11.26 -14.89
CA THR A 39 -14.18 -11.48 -16.12
C THR A 39 -13.40 -12.22 -17.21
N GLY A 40 -12.13 -12.57 -16.96
CA GLY A 40 -11.28 -13.31 -17.91
C GLY A 40 -10.52 -12.45 -18.91
N GLU A 41 -10.61 -11.11 -18.82
CA GLU A 41 -9.84 -10.19 -19.67
C GLU A 41 -8.34 -10.34 -19.41
N ASP A 42 -7.53 -10.01 -20.42
CA ASP A 42 -6.07 -10.01 -20.30
C ASP A 42 -5.59 -8.79 -19.50
N PHE A 43 -5.23 -9.04 -18.24
CA PHE A 43 -4.74 -7.99 -17.32
C PHE A 43 -3.40 -7.39 -17.76
N LEU A 44 -2.56 -8.15 -18.48
CA LEU A 44 -1.31 -7.63 -19.00
C LEU A 44 -1.57 -6.59 -20.10
N ALA A 45 -2.46 -6.92 -21.04
CA ALA A 45 -2.88 -6.00 -22.10
C ALA A 45 -3.57 -4.76 -21.51
N LEU A 46 -4.49 -4.94 -20.56
CA LEU A 46 -5.20 -3.87 -19.88
C LEU A 46 -4.25 -2.86 -19.21
N THR A 47 -3.16 -3.34 -18.64
CA THR A 47 -2.16 -2.51 -17.95
C THR A 47 -1.01 -2.03 -18.84
N GLY A 48 -1.17 -2.12 -20.16
CA GLY A 48 -0.14 -1.68 -21.12
C GLY A 48 1.18 -2.44 -20.98
N GLY A 49 1.12 -3.75 -20.70
CA GLY A 49 2.27 -4.62 -20.58
C GLY A 49 2.91 -4.69 -19.18
N LYS A 50 2.44 -3.94 -18.20
CA LYS A 50 3.02 -3.95 -16.84
C LYS A 50 2.62 -5.19 -16.04
N GLY A 51 1.31 -5.54 -16.01
CA GLY A 51 0.80 -6.71 -15.32
C GLY A 51 0.95 -6.68 -13.79
N TYR A 52 1.09 -5.50 -13.19
CA TYR A 52 1.25 -5.32 -11.75
C TYR A 52 0.02 -4.70 -11.10
N LEU A 53 -0.21 -5.05 -9.84
CA LEU A 53 -1.22 -4.43 -8.97
C LEU A 53 -0.57 -3.35 -8.09
N PRO A 54 -1.36 -2.32 -7.68
CA PRO A 54 -2.72 -2.01 -8.13
C PRO A 54 -2.76 -1.47 -9.56
N ALA A 55 -3.93 -1.61 -10.20
CA ALA A 55 -4.31 -0.81 -11.36
C ALA A 55 -5.68 -0.18 -11.09
N LEU A 56 -5.87 1.07 -11.48
CA LEU A 56 -7.12 1.81 -11.33
C LEU A 56 -7.64 2.22 -12.70
N GLN A 57 -8.76 1.66 -13.11
CA GLN A 57 -9.46 2.09 -14.32
C GLN A 57 -10.40 3.25 -14.00
N LEU A 58 -10.25 4.34 -14.71
CA LEU A 58 -11.07 5.53 -14.62
C LEU A 58 -12.38 5.37 -15.42
N ASP A 59 -13.30 6.31 -15.26
CA ASP A 59 -14.62 6.23 -15.91
C ASP A 59 -14.54 6.46 -17.42
N ASP A 60 -13.49 7.09 -17.92
CA ASP A 60 -13.19 7.25 -19.34
C ASP A 60 -12.48 6.03 -19.98
N GLY A 61 -12.22 4.98 -19.17
CA GLY A 61 -11.52 3.78 -19.59
C GLY A 61 -10.00 3.85 -19.44
N THR A 62 -9.42 4.99 -19.10
CA THR A 62 -7.97 5.13 -18.83
C THR A 62 -7.56 4.26 -17.66
N VAL A 63 -6.45 3.54 -17.79
CA VAL A 63 -5.90 2.69 -16.71
C VAL A 63 -4.65 3.33 -16.14
N LEU A 64 -4.72 3.76 -14.89
CA LEU A 64 -3.58 4.23 -14.11
C LEU A 64 -2.93 3.06 -13.38
N CYS A 65 -1.62 2.95 -13.50
CA CYS A 65 -0.80 1.98 -12.78
C CYS A 65 0.15 2.70 -11.81
N GLU A 66 0.92 1.94 -11.02
CA GLU A 66 1.81 2.38 -9.95
C GLU A 66 1.05 2.88 -8.71
N GLY A 67 1.20 2.13 -7.61
CA GLY A 67 0.49 2.41 -6.35
C GLY A 67 0.68 3.83 -5.84
N VAL A 68 1.90 4.38 -5.96
CA VAL A 68 2.22 5.76 -5.54
C VAL A 68 1.46 6.79 -6.37
N ALA A 69 1.33 6.59 -7.68
CA ALA A 69 0.56 7.48 -8.55
C ALA A 69 -0.94 7.38 -8.26
N ILE A 70 -1.44 6.14 -8.12
CA ILE A 70 -2.86 5.87 -7.83
C ILE A 70 -3.27 6.50 -6.48
N LEU A 71 -2.47 6.35 -5.43
CA LEU A 71 -2.75 6.92 -4.12
C LEU A 71 -2.84 8.45 -4.15
N GLN A 72 -1.95 9.10 -4.89
CA GLN A 72 -1.99 10.55 -5.07
C GLN A 72 -3.21 10.97 -5.90
N TYR A 73 -3.50 10.25 -6.98
CA TYR A 73 -4.68 10.52 -7.79
C TYR A 73 -5.97 10.44 -6.96
N ILE A 74 -6.13 9.38 -6.14
CA ILE A 74 -7.29 9.22 -5.25
C ILE A 74 -7.41 10.41 -4.29
N ALA A 75 -6.31 10.80 -3.64
CA ALA A 75 -6.30 11.93 -2.72
C ALA A 75 -6.68 13.25 -3.41
N ASP A 76 -6.25 13.45 -4.64
CA ASP A 76 -6.54 14.66 -5.42
C ASP A 76 -7.99 14.71 -5.95
N GLN A 77 -8.67 13.54 -6.09
CA GLN A 77 -10.10 13.52 -6.44
C GLN A 77 -11.01 13.93 -5.27
N ALA A 78 -10.51 13.88 -4.03
CA ALA A 78 -11.27 14.23 -2.84
C ALA A 78 -10.44 15.09 -1.87
N PRO A 79 -10.09 16.34 -2.23
CA PRO A 79 -9.23 17.19 -1.39
C PRO A 79 -9.79 17.44 0.01
N ALA A 80 -11.11 17.45 0.17
CA ALA A 80 -11.79 17.63 1.45
C ALA A 80 -11.56 16.46 2.43
N ALA A 81 -11.18 15.28 1.94
CA ALA A 81 -10.84 14.14 2.78
C ALA A 81 -9.47 14.29 3.48
N GLY A 82 -8.65 15.26 3.06
CA GLY A 82 -7.37 15.57 3.70
C GLY A 82 -6.31 14.47 3.58
N LEU A 83 -6.41 13.58 2.58
CA LEU A 83 -5.53 12.43 2.41
C LEU A 83 -4.15 12.79 1.85
N ALA A 84 -3.99 14.00 1.33
CA ALA A 84 -2.72 14.57 0.89
C ALA A 84 -2.73 16.10 1.02
N PRO A 85 -1.57 16.73 1.27
CA PRO A 85 -1.43 18.18 1.16
C PRO A 85 -1.68 18.67 -0.27
N ALA A 86 -2.02 19.95 -0.42
CA ALA A 86 -2.27 20.58 -1.72
C ALA A 86 -1.06 20.47 -2.66
N ASN A 87 -1.31 20.24 -3.95
CA ASN A 87 -0.28 20.20 -4.99
C ASN A 87 0.55 21.49 -5.04
N GLY A 88 1.84 21.37 -5.34
CA GLY A 88 2.78 22.49 -5.43
C GLY A 88 3.28 23.03 -4.10
N THR A 89 2.86 22.48 -2.96
CA THR A 89 3.32 22.86 -1.63
C THR A 89 4.47 21.98 -1.14
N LEU A 90 5.33 22.49 -0.26
CA LEU A 90 6.40 21.72 0.35
C LEU A 90 5.87 20.46 1.10
N PRO A 91 4.78 20.53 1.90
CA PRO A 91 4.20 19.35 2.51
C PRO A 91 3.78 18.27 1.49
N ARG A 92 3.35 18.65 0.26
CA ARG A 92 3.05 17.68 -0.79
C ARG A 92 4.32 16.95 -1.24
N TYR A 93 5.43 17.64 -1.41
CA TYR A 93 6.71 16.99 -1.76
C TYR A 93 7.21 16.08 -0.63
N GLN A 94 7.00 16.44 0.63
CA GLN A 94 7.29 15.57 1.77
C GLN A 94 6.42 14.29 1.78
N LEU A 95 5.14 14.40 1.41
CA LEU A 95 4.30 13.22 1.20
C LEU A 95 4.85 12.33 0.07
N GLN A 96 5.27 12.93 -1.05
CA GLN A 96 5.87 12.20 -2.17
C GLN A 96 7.19 11.52 -1.77
N GLU A 97 8.00 12.16 -0.95
CA GLU A 97 9.22 11.58 -0.37
C GLU A 97 8.88 10.32 0.43
N TRP A 98 7.88 10.38 1.33
CA TRP A 98 7.41 9.21 2.07
C TRP A 98 6.91 8.09 1.14
N LEU A 99 6.08 8.41 0.16
CA LEU A 99 5.54 7.43 -0.78
C LEU A 99 6.66 6.74 -1.58
N ASN A 100 7.64 7.50 -2.05
CA ASN A 100 8.80 6.94 -2.75
C ASN A 100 9.65 6.07 -1.82
N TYR A 101 9.96 6.54 -0.60
CA TYR A 101 10.70 5.76 0.38
C TYR A 101 10.03 4.42 0.67
N ILE A 102 8.72 4.43 0.91
CA ILE A 102 7.96 3.19 1.16
C ILE A 102 8.07 2.25 -0.05
N ALA A 103 7.92 2.77 -1.27
CA ALA A 103 7.94 1.97 -2.49
C ALA A 103 9.32 1.33 -2.74
N THR A 104 10.40 2.08 -2.58
CA THR A 104 11.75 1.63 -2.95
C THR A 104 12.49 0.96 -1.81
N GLU A 105 12.35 1.47 -0.58
CA GLU A 105 13.15 1.03 0.56
C GLU A 105 12.43 0.01 1.47
N VAL A 106 11.10 0.01 1.50
CA VAL A 106 10.34 -0.92 2.32
C VAL A 106 9.71 -2.02 1.45
N HIS A 107 8.81 -1.64 0.55
CA HIS A 107 8.07 -2.59 -0.28
C HIS A 107 8.98 -3.49 -1.10
N LYS A 108 9.94 -2.91 -1.83
CA LYS A 108 10.85 -3.69 -2.70
C LYS A 108 11.70 -4.71 -1.94
N ASN A 109 12.04 -4.45 -0.68
CA ASN A 109 12.78 -5.38 0.13
C ASN A 109 11.96 -6.64 0.54
N PHE A 110 10.64 -6.64 0.42
CA PHE A 110 9.84 -7.85 0.55
C PHE A 110 9.91 -8.76 -0.70
N GLY A 111 10.28 -8.23 -1.86
CA GLY A 111 10.32 -9.00 -3.10
C GLY A 111 11.08 -10.33 -3.00
N PRO A 112 12.33 -10.37 -2.52
CA PRO A 112 13.07 -11.61 -2.34
C PRO A 112 12.39 -12.59 -1.37
N LEU A 113 11.66 -12.10 -0.37
CA LEU A 113 10.98 -12.94 0.63
C LEU A 113 9.76 -13.66 0.04
N PHE A 114 9.08 -13.03 -0.93
CA PHE A 114 7.94 -13.63 -1.62
C PHE A 114 8.32 -14.45 -2.85
N ASN A 115 9.54 -14.26 -3.39
CA ASN A 115 9.97 -14.98 -4.57
C ASN A 115 10.47 -16.40 -4.19
N PRO A 116 9.81 -17.47 -4.65
CA PRO A 116 10.24 -18.84 -4.36
C PRO A 116 11.62 -19.18 -4.98
N ALA A 117 12.04 -18.45 -6.00
CA ALA A 117 13.36 -18.62 -6.64
C ALA A 117 14.51 -17.91 -5.91
N SER A 118 14.24 -17.12 -4.87
CA SER A 118 15.29 -16.46 -4.08
C SER A 118 16.06 -17.45 -3.23
N THR A 119 17.38 -17.32 -3.23
CA THR A 119 18.26 -18.13 -2.36
C THR A 119 18.09 -17.74 -0.88
N PRO A 120 18.51 -18.62 0.05
CA PRO A 120 18.50 -18.29 1.48
C PRO A 120 19.26 -17.00 1.79
N GLU A 121 20.41 -16.76 1.16
CA GLU A 121 21.25 -15.58 1.34
C GLU A 121 20.52 -14.30 0.88
N MET A 122 19.83 -14.37 -0.27
CA MET A 122 19.00 -13.25 -0.75
C MET A 122 17.88 -12.91 0.23
N LYS A 123 17.23 -13.92 0.79
CA LYS A 123 16.16 -13.73 1.77
C LYS A 123 16.69 -13.13 3.07
N GLU A 124 17.84 -13.62 3.55
CA GLU A 124 18.46 -13.08 4.76
C GLU A 124 18.94 -11.63 4.57
N GLY A 125 19.55 -11.33 3.42
CA GLY A 125 19.91 -9.95 3.06
C GLY A 125 18.70 -9.01 3.03
N ALA A 126 17.57 -9.47 2.47
CA ALA A 126 16.34 -8.71 2.45
C ALA A 126 15.77 -8.45 3.86
N LYS A 127 15.78 -9.46 4.75
CA LYS A 127 15.38 -9.29 6.15
C LYS A 127 16.28 -8.28 6.88
N THR A 128 17.59 -8.41 6.73
CA THR A 128 18.55 -7.47 7.30
C THR A 128 18.29 -6.04 6.84
N ASN A 129 18.00 -5.84 5.56
CA ASN A 129 17.65 -4.52 5.02
C ASN A 129 16.33 -4.00 5.62
N LEU A 130 15.29 -4.84 5.71
CA LEU A 130 14.02 -4.46 6.32
C LEU A 130 14.20 -4.04 7.78
N VAL A 131 14.97 -4.76 8.59
CA VAL A 131 15.23 -4.39 9.98
C VAL A 131 15.82 -2.98 10.06
N LYS A 132 16.85 -2.66 9.25
CA LYS A 132 17.42 -1.30 9.21
C LYS A 132 16.40 -0.22 8.86
N ARG A 133 15.44 -0.54 7.94
CA ARG A 133 14.37 0.40 7.58
C ARG A 133 13.34 0.53 8.69
N PHE A 134 13.05 -0.55 9.41
CA PHE A 134 12.13 -0.54 10.55
C PHE A 134 12.73 0.22 11.74
N ASP A 135 14.03 0.09 12.02
CA ASP A 135 14.72 0.90 13.03
C ASP A 135 14.54 2.39 12.73
N TRP A 136 14.86 2.81 11.50
CA TRP A 136 14.73 4.20 11.08
C TRP A 136 13.28 4.70 11.12
N LEU A 137 12.32 3.91 10.65
CA LEU A 137 10.89 4.26 10.70
C LEU A 137 10.39 4.37 12.13
N SER A 138 10.86 3.52 13.05
CA SER A 138 10.51 3.58 14.46
C SER A 138 10.96 4.89 15.08
N GLU A 139 12.19 5.35 14.79
CA GLU A 139 12.68 6.66 15.23
C GLU A 139 11.79 7.80 14.71
N LYS A 140 11.44 7.78 13.42
CA LYS A 140 10.62 8.82 12.78
C LYS A 140 9.19 8.88 13.30
N LEU A 141 8.61 7.73 13.71
CA LEU A 141 7.26 7.62 14.22
C LEU A 141 7.17 7.75 15.75
N THR A 142 8.28 7.79 16.47
CA THR A 142 8.28 8.01 17.92
C THR A 142 7.65 9.38 18.23
N GLY A 143 6.59 9.36 19.06
CA GLY A 143 5.84 10.57 19.43
C GLY A 143 4.94 11.14 18.32
N ARG A 144 4.70 10.40 17.24
CA ARG A 144 3.81 10.80 16.15
C ARG A 144 2.71 9.77 15.93
N ASP A 145 1.54 10.25 15.57
CA ASP A 145 0.43 9.37 15.19
C ASP A 145 0.57 8.83 13.78
N PHE A 146 1.03 9.66 12.83
CA PHE A 146 1.16 9.35 11.41
C PHE A 146 2.45 9.92 10.83
N LEU A 147 2.81 9.48 9.62
CA LEU A 147 4.05 9.88 8.94
C LEU A 147 4.17 11.40 8.74
N MET A 148 3.06 12.06 8.44
CA MET A 148 2.98 13.52 8.27
C MET A 148 2.64 14.27 9.56
N GLY A 149 2.67 13.61 10.73
CA GLY A 149 2.37 14.20 12.03
C GLY A 149 1.05 13.71 12.62
N ALA A 150 0.10 14.62 12.85
CA ALA A 150 -1.20 14.28 13.45
C ALA A 150 -2.26 13.83 12.44
N GLN A 151 -2.02 14.07 11.14
CA GLN A 151 -3.01 13.79 10.11
C GLN A 151 -2.66 12.52 9.34
N PHE A 152 -3.64 11.62 9.22
CA PHE A 152 -3.57 10.45 8.36
C PHE A 152 -3.51 10.85 6.89
N THR A 153 -2.65 10.20 6.11
CA THR A 153 -2.49 10.42 4.67
C THR A 153 -2.40 9.09 3.91
N VAL A 154 -2.40 9.17 2.57
CA VAL A 154 -2.22 7.99 1.72
C VAL A 154 -0.87 7.29 1.93
N ALA A 155 0.15 7.98 2.46
CA ALA A 155 1.42 7.35 2.81
C ALA A 155 1.26 6.38 4.00
N ASP A 156 0.41 6.73 4.97
CA ASP A 156 0.11 5.86 6.11
C ASP A 156 -0.65 4.62 5.68
N ALA A 157 -1.62 4.78 4.76
CA ALA A 157 -2.33 3.65 4.16
C ALA A 157 -1.33 2.67 3.52
N TYR A 158 -0.37 3.18 2.76
CA TYR A 158 0.61 2.36 2.07
C TYR A 158 1.58 1.66 3.05
N LEU A 159 2.16 2.41 3.98
CA LEU A 159 3.09 1.84 4.94
C LEU A 159 2.44 0.75 5.80
N ALA A 160 1.25 1.00 6.34
CA ALA A 160 0.57 0.02 7.20
C ALA A 160 0.26 -1.30 6.47
N VAL A 161 -0.14 -1.24 5.20
CA VAL A 161 -0.37 -2.44 4.37
C VAL A 161 0.93 -3.20 4.16
N VAL A 162 2.02 -2.53 3.79
CA VAL A 162 3.32 -3.17 3.56
C VAL A 162 3.89 -3.76 4.86
N LEU A 163 3.74 -3.08 5.99
CA LEU A 163 4.12 -3.62 7.31
C LEU A 163 3.32 -4.89 7.65
N GLY A 164 2.10 -5.05 7.15
CA GLY A 164 1.30 -6.27 7.33
C GLY A 164 1.94 -7.53 6.75
N TRP A 165 2.81 -7.37 5.75
CA TRP A 165 3.50 -8.51 5.14
C TRP A 165 4.55 -9.15 6.04
N THR A 166 5.00 -8.46 7.09
CA THR A 166 5.93 -9.02 8.10
C THR A 166 5.38 -10.31 8.68
N ARG A 167 4.08 -10.37 8.95
CA ARG A 167 3.40 -11.58 9.45
C ARG A 167 3.49 -12.75 8.46
N VAL A 168 3.40 -12.47 7.15
CA VAL A 168 3.46 -13.50 6.10
C VAL A 168 4.86 -14.09 5.97
N VAL A 169 5.90 -13.28 6.19
CA VAL A 169 7.31 -13.69 6.06
C VAL A 169 7.96 -14.06 7.41
N GLY A 170 7.15 -14.15 8.49
CA GLY A 170 7.61 -14.60 9.80
C GLY A 170 8.49 -13.59 10.55
N ILE A 171 8.26 -12.28 10.37
CA ILE A 171 8.91 -11.21 11.14
C ILE A 171 7.93 -10.76 12.23
N ASP A 172 8.32 -10.87 13.49
CA ASP A 172 7.55 -10.33 14.62
C ASP A 172 7.76 -8.82 14.75
N LEU A 173 6.97 -8.07 14.00
CA LEU A 173 7.05 -6.61 13.98
C LEU A 173 6.73 -5.99 15.35
N ALA A 174 5.72 -6.49 16.03
CA ALA A 174 5.28 -5.92 17.32
C ALA A 174 6.29 -6.20 18.43
N GLY A 175 6.90 -7.38 18.44
CA GLY A 175 7.92 -7.75 19.43
C GLY A 175 9.25 -7.04 19.20
N THR A 176 9.66 -6.87 17.94
CA THR A 176 10.96 -6.25 17.60
C THR A 176 10.91 -4.74 17.44
N HIS A 177 9.79 -4.19 16.93
CA HIS A 177 9.60 -2.76 16.66
C HIS A 177 8.21 -2.30 17.17
N PRO A 178 8.01 -2.21 18.49
CA PRO A 178 6.69 -1.96 19.07
C PRO A 178 6.05 -0.64 18.61
N VAL A 179 6.85 0.38 18.28
CA VAL A 179 6.36 1.64 17.71
C VAL A 179 5.65 1.39 16.37
N LEU A 180 6.25 0.58 15.49
CA LEU A 180 5.64 0.22 14.20
C LEU A 180 4.44 -0.69 14.36
N GLY A 181 4.46 -1.62 15.31
CA GLY A 181 3.31 -2.48 15.63
C GLY A 181 2.11 -1.64 16.10
N ALA A 182 2.33 -0.70 17.01
CA ALA A 182 1.29 0.21 17.49
C ALA A 182 0.77 1.13 16.37
N TYR A 183 1.66 1.67 15.56
CA TYR A 183 1.32 2.49 14.39
C TYR A 183 0.46 1.69 13.38
N GLN A 184 0.89 0.50 13.01
CA GLN A 184 0.15 -0.37 12.10
C GLN A 184 -1.26 -0.67 12.63
N THR A 185 -1.36 -1.04 13.92
CA THR A 185 -2.66 -1.28 14.58
C THR A 185 -3.54 -0.05 14.49
N ARG A 186 -3.02 1.14 14.78
CA ARG A 186 -3.76 2.41 14.69
C ARG A 186 -4.34 2.63 13.28
N VAL A 187 -3.54 2.44 12.25
CA VAL A 187 -3.98 2.63 10.85
C VAL A 187 -5.00 1.57 10.45
N LEU A 188 -4.72 0.30 10.73
CA LEU A 188 -5.60 -0.80 10.31
C LEU A 188 -6.89 -0.90 11.13
N SER A 189 -6.98 -0.25 12.29
CA SER A 189 -8.23 -0.14 13.08
C SER A 189 -9.18 0.92 12.54
N ARG A 190 -8.79 1.74 11.58
CA ARG A 190 -9.65 2.75 10.97
C ARG A 190 -10.85 2.07 10.28
N PRO A 191 -12.07 2.66 10.36
CA PRO A 191 -13.25 2.05 9.73
C PRO A 191 -13.07 1.71 8.25
N ALA A 192 -12.40 2.58 7.47
CA ALA A 192 -12.13 2.35 6.07
C ALA A 192 -11.17 1.17 5.84
N ALA A 193 -10.14 1.02 6.69
CA ALA A 193 -9.22 -0.11 6.63
C ALA A 193 -9.95 -1.43 6.94
N GLN A 194 -10.78 -1.43 7.98
CA GLN A 194 -11.59 -2.60 8.35
C GLN A 194 -12.57 -2.98 7.22
N ALA A 195 -13.22 -2.00 6.60
CA ALA A 195 -14.12 -2.22 5.47
C ALA A 195 -13.39 -2.81 4.27
N ALA A 196 -12.22 -2.26 3.90
CA ALA A 196 -11.40 -2.78 2.80
C ALA A 196 -10.93 -4.21 3.08
N MET A 197 -10.40 -4.48 4.27
CA MET A 197 -9.94 -5.82 4.67
C MET A 197 -11.09 -6.83 4.67
N LYS A 198 -12.27 -6.44 5.14
CA LYS A 198 -13.46 -7.30 5.10
C LYS A 198 -13.88 -7.61 3.67
N ALA A 199 -13.92 -6.61 2.79
CA ALA A 199 -14.25 -6.78 1.37
C ALA A 199 -13.26 -7.69 0.62
N GLU A 200 -11.99 -7.68 1.04
CA GLU A 200 -10.94 -8.56 0.48
C GLU A 200 -10.90 -9.96 1.15
N GLY A 201 -11.74 -10.22 2.17
CA GLY A 201 -11.79 -11.50 2.88
C GLY A 201 -10.57 -11.74 3.80
N LEU A 202 -9.97 -10.69 4.33
CA LEU A 202 -8.82 -10.74 5.23
C LEU A 202 -9.21 -10.76 6.71
N LEU A 203 -10.45 -10.46 7.00
CA LEU A 203 -11.06 -10.54 8.33
C LEU A 203 -12.03 -11.72 8.34
N GLY A 204 -11.81 -12.67 9.25
CA GLY A 204 -12.73 -13.79 9.53
C GLY A 204 -13.94 -13.35 10.33
#